data_b9de7c065ea87d1f9a0eb4e9ee97ee32
#
_entry.id   b9de7c065ea87d1f9a0eb4e9ee97ee32
#
_cell.length_a   1.000
_cell.length_b   1.000
_cell.length_c   1.000
_cell.angle_alpha   90.00
_cell.angle_beta   90.00
_cell.angle_gamma   90.00
#
_symmetry.space_group_name_H-M   'P 1'
#
loop_
_entity.id
_entity.type
_entity.pdbx_description
1 polymer ?
#
loop_
_entity_poly.entity_id
_entity_poly.type
_entity_poly.pdbx_seq_one_letter_code
_entity_poly.pdbx_strand_id
1 'polypeptide(L)'
;DGRYIALHLRYEKDMLSFTGCTYGLTEAESDELRIMRENTNHWKVKKINSTEQRVGGLCPLTPKEVGVFLQALGYPASTVIYVAAGEVYGQESHLSELISRFPNVVFKEMLATKKELGAFSRHASQTAALDYIISVESDIFIPSYSGNMARAVEGHRRFLGHRKTIDPDRKGLVQLFDKLESGQLTEGPSFSQLVRKMHKNRQGAPRRRRGPLPGIRGRARFRTEETFYENPYPECICRTTKGGTS
;
A
#
# COMPACT_ATOMS: atom_id res chain seq x y z
N ASP A 1 -18.21 13.73 6.46
CA ASP A 1 -17.61 13.29 7.74
C ASP A 1 -17.99 11.84 8.06
N GLY A 2 -17.47 10.89 7.32
CA GLY A 2 -17.68 9.47 7.53
C GLY A 2 -16.36 8.73 7.69
N ARG A 3 -16.38 7.55 8.33
CA ARG A 3 -15.23 6.67 8.46
C ARG A 3 -14.87 6.04 7.12
N TYR A 4 -13.59 5.98 6.80
CA TYR A 4 -13.12 5.38 5.56
C TYR A 4 -11.79 4.64 5.73
N ILE A 5 -11.57 3.70 4.83
CA ILE A 5 -10.28 3.04 4.64
C ILE A 5 -9.54 3.76 3.53
N ALA A 6 -8.29 4.15 3.75
CA ALA A 6 -7.41 4.52 2.66
C ALA A 6 -6.60 3.27 2.23
N LEU A 7 -6.82 2.84 1.01
CA LEU A 7 -6.12 1.75 0.36
C LEU A 7 -5.04 2.32 -0.56
N HIS A 8 -3.77 2.21 -0.19
CA HIS A 8 -2.69 2.50 -1.14
C HIS A 8 -2.51 1.31 -2.07
N LEU A 9 -3.18 1.39 -3.22
CA LEU A 9 -3.18 0.34 -4.23
C LEU A 9 -2.02 0.56 -5.22
N ARG A 10 -0.89 -0.06 -4.94
CA ARG A 10 0.31 0.06 -5.78
C ARG A 10 0.24 -0.92 -6.96
N TYR A 11 -0.71 -0.70 -7.84
CA TYR A 11 -1.01 -1.57 -8.99
C TYR A 11 -0.94 -0.77 -10.31
N GLU A 12 0.04 0.11 -10.42
CA GLU A 12 0.32 0.89 -11.62
C GLU A 12 1.26 0.13 -12.56
N LYS A 13 1.21 0.47 -13.83
CA LYS A 13 1.98 -0.16 -14.91
C LYS A 13 3.49 -0.20 -14.62
N ASP A 14 4.04 0.91 -14.15
CA ASP A 14 5.46 1.02 -13.81
C ASP A 14 5.86 0.05 -12.70
N MET A 15 5.02 -0.09 -11.67
CA MET A 15 5.30 -0.97 -10.54
C MET A 15 5.19 -2.44 -10.92
N LEU A 16 4.16 -2.83 -11.67
CA LEU A 16 4.02 -4.21 -12.15
C LEU A 16 5.18 -4.57 -13.08
N SER A 17 5.55 -3.67 -13.97
CA SER A 17 6.74 -3.83 -14.81
C SER A 17 8.02 -3.94 -13.97
N PHE A 18 8.24 -3.07 -12.99
CA PHE A 18 9.41 -3.09 -12.11
C PHE A 18 9.53 -4.37 -11.29
N THR A 19 8.45 -4.82 -10.69
CA THR A 19 8.43 -6.03 -9.86
C THR A 19 8.47 -7.32 -10.66
N GLY A 20 8.06 -7.28 -11.92
CA GLY A 20 7.93 -8.45 -12.78
C GLY A 20 6.77 -9.37 -12.40
N CYS A 21 5.82 -8.88 -11.64
CA CYS A 21 4.65 -9.63 -11.20
C CYS A 21 3.60 -9.68 -12.30
N THR A 22 3.18 -10.87 -12.68
CA THR A 22 2.23 -11.11 -13.79
C THR A 22 0.96 -11.85 -13.37
N TYR A 23 0.81 -12.14 -12.08
CA TYR A 23 -0.36 -12.85 -11.58
C TYR A 23 -1.65 -12.05 -11.82
N GLY A 24 -2.66 -12.72 -12.38
CA GLY A 24 -3.94 -12.11 -12.73
C GLY A 24 -3.92 -11.27 -14.02
N LEU A 25 -2.80 -11.27 -14.74
CA LEU A 25 -2.65 -10.59 -16.02
C LEU A 25 -2.81 -11.57 -17.19
N THR A 26 -3.26 -11.06 -18.31
CA THR A 26 -3.25 -11.76 -19.60
C THR A 26 -1.80 -11.92 -20.11
N GLU A 27 -1.59 -12.77 -21.10
CA GLU A 27 -0.30 -12.93 -21.76
C GLU A 27 0.15 -11.63 -22.42
N ALA A 28 -0.77 -10.94 -23.10
CA ALA A 28 -0.49 -9.64 -23.75
C ALA A 28 -0.06 -8.56 -22.74
N GLU A 29 -0.75 -8.45 -21.61
CA GLU A 29 -0.38 -7.52 -20.53
C GLU A 29 0.98 -7.87 -19.92
N SER A 30 1.24 -9.16 -19.72
CA SER A 30 2.52 -9.64 -19.19
C SER A 30 3.69 -9.32 -20.13
N ASP A 31 3.50 -9.48 -21.43
CA ASP A 31 4.49 -9.12 -22.45
C ASP A 31 4.72 -7.61 -22.53
N GLU A 32 3.65 -6.81 -22.48
CA GLU A 32 3.76 -5.35 -22.46
C GLU A 32 4.63 -4.88 -21.27
N LEU A 33 4.39 -5.41 -20.08
CA LEU A 33 5.15 -5.06 -18.88
C LEU A 33 6.60 -5.55 -18.95
N ARG A 34 6.85 -6.72 -19.55
CA ARG A 34 8.20 -7.23 -19.79
C ARG A 34 8.97 -6.32 -20.73
N ILE A 35 8.37 -5.93 -21.86
CA ILE A 35 8.98 -5.01 -22.84
C ILE A 35 9.30 -3.67 -22.19
N MET A 36 8.40 -3.12 -21.39
CA MET A 36 8.64 -1.88 -20.65
C MET A 36 9.86 -2.02 -19.72
N ARG A 37 9.97 -3.12 -18.97
CA ARG A 37 11.09 -3.38 -18.07
C ARG A 37 12.42 -3.48 -18.83
N GLU A 38 12.44 -4.22 -19.93
CA GLU A 38 13.65 -4.42 -20.75
C GLU A 38 14.16 -3.09 -21.32
N ASN A 39 13.24 -2.22 -21.74
CA ASN A 39 13.55 -0.91 -22.32
C ASN A 39 13.83 0.20 -21.30
N THR A 40 13.64 -0.05 -20.01
CA THR A 40 13.89 0.95 -18.97
C THR A 40 15.35 0.88 -18.51
N ASN A 41 16.20 1.75 -19.01
CA ASN A 41 17.65 1.70 -18.88
C ASN A 41 18.16 1.67 -17.44
N HIS A 42 17.54 2.42 -16.53
CA HIS A 42 17.97 2.52 -15.14
C HIS A 42 17.57 1.32 -14.27
N TRP A 43 16.72 0.42 -14.75
CA TRP A 43 16.38 -0.80 -14.03
C TRP A 43 17.45 -1.88 -14.28
N LYS A 44 18.10 -2.31 -13.20
CA LYS A 44 19.22 -3.24 -13.26
C LYS A 44 18.79 -4.69 -13.54
N VAL A 45 17.71 -5.11 -12.92
CA VAL A 45 17.19 -6.49 -13.05
C VAL A 45 16.22 -6.54 -14.23
N LYS A 46 16.59 -7.25 -15.28
CA LYS A 46 15.79 -7.37 -16.50
C LYS A 46 14.95 -8.65 -16.53
N LYS A 47 15.53 -9.78 -16.10
CA LYS A 47 14.84 -11.06 -16.02
C LYS A 47 14.39 -11.31 -14.59
N ILE A 48 13.10 -11.52 -14.39
CA ILE A 48 12.50 -11.75 -13.08
C ILE A 48 11.57 -12.96 -13.21
N ASN A 49 11.67 -13.88 -12.26
CA ASN A 49 10.72 -14.97 -12.14
C ASN A 49 9.48 -14.51 -11.37
N SER A 50 8.38 -14.30 -12.08
CA SER A 50 7.13 -13.82 -11.52
C SER A 50 6.57 -14.73 -10.42
N THR A 51 6.67 -16.04 -10.58
CA THR A 51 6.21 -17.02 -9.60
C THR A 51 7.00 -16.91 -8.28
N GLU A 52 8.32 -16.81 -8.37
CA GLU A 52 9.17 -16.63 -7.17
C GLU A 52 8.87 -15.32 -6.47
N GLN A 53 8.65 -14.23 -7.22
CA GLN A 53 8.24 -12.95 -6.66
C GLN A 53 6.92 -13.07 -5.89
N ARG A 54 5.93 -13.72 -6.48
CA ARG A 54 4.62 -13.91 -5.87
C ARG A 54 4.72 -14.76 -4.60
N VAL A 55 5.29 -15.95 -4.68
CA VAL A 55 5.44 -16.87 -3.53
C VAL A 55 6.28 -16.24 -2.42
N GLY A 56 7.26 -15.41 -2.79
CA GLY A 56 8.06 -14.63 -1.84
C GLY A 56 7.30 -13.49 -1.15
N GLY A 57 6.08 -13.15 -1.59
CA GLY A 57 5.30 -12.00 -1.11
C GLY A 57 5.88 -10.65 -1.56
N LEU A 58 6.62 -10.65 -2.68
CA LEU A 58 7.28 -9.49 -3.25
C LEU A 58 6.41 -8.76 -4.29
N CYS A 59 5.27 -9.36 -4.66
CA CYS A 59 4.28 -8.72 -5.51
C CYS A 59 3.32 -7.83 -4.72
N PRO A 60 2.83 -6.73 -5.32
CA PRO A 60 1.67 -6.05 -4.78
C PRO A 60 0.45 -6.98 -4.81
N LEU A 61 -0.44 -6.82 -3.84
CA LEU A 61 -1.74 -7.48 -3.91
C LEU A 61 -2.55 -6.92 -5.09
N THR A 62 -3.20 -7.80 -5.84
CA THR A 62 -4.14 -7.39 -6.88
C THR A 62 -5.39 -6.76 -6.27
N PRO A 63 -6.17 -5.96 -7.03
CA PRO A 63 -7.44 -5.42 -6.54
C PRO A 63 -8.40 -6.52 -6.05
N LYS A 64 -8.49 -7.66 -6.75
CA LYS A 64 -9.26 -8.84 -6.33
C LYS A 64 -8.78 -9.37 -4.98
N GLU A 65 -7.49 -9.60 -4.83
CA GLU A 65 -6.89 -10.10 -3.58
C GLU A 65 -7.14 -9.15 -2.40
N VAL A 66 -7.06 -7.84 -2.65
CA VAL A 66 -7.42 -6.83 -1.64
C VAL A 66 -8.89 -6.94 -1.25
N GLY A 67 -9.80 -7.11 -2.20
CA GLY A 67 -11.22 -7.28 -1.92
C GLY A 67 -11.49 -8.50 -1.04
N VAL A 68 -10.93 -9.65 -1.38
CA VAL A 68 -11.03 -10.90 -0.60
C VAL A 68 -10.44 -10.72 0.81
N PHE A 69 -9.29 -10.05 0.90
CA PHE A 69 -8.61 -9.77 2.15
C PHE A 69 -9.46 -8.89 3.10
N LEU A 70 -10.02 -7.80 2.58
CA LEU A 70 -10.87 -6.89 3.37
C LEU A 70 -12.13 -7.57 3.87
N GLN A 71 -12.81 -8.37 3.05
CA GLN A 71 -13.95 -9.16 3.48
C GLN A 71 -13.58 -10.18 4.57
N ALA A 72 -12.45 -10.85 4.42
CA ALA A 72 -11.96 -11.80 5.43
C ALA A 72 -11.65 -11.13 6.77
N LEU A 73 -11.21 -9.88 6.77
CA LEU A 73 -11.04 -9.09 7.99
C LEU A 73 -12.38 -8.69 8.62
N GLY A 74 -13.48 -8.79 7.88
CA GLY A 74 -14.85 -8.52 8.37
C GLY A 74 -15.37 -7.11 8.03
N TYR A 75 -14.77 -6.44 7.05
CA TYR A 75 -15.33 -5.18 6.57
C TYR A 75 -16.58 -5.43 5.74
N PRO A 76 -17.70 -4.74 6.03
CA PRO A 76 -18.93 -4.88 5.28
C PRO A 76 -18.84 -4.21 3.91
N ALA A 77 -19.68 -4.64 2.96
CA ALA A 77 -19.75 -4.06 1.62
C ALA A 77 -20.03 -2.55 1.61
N SER A 78 -20.67 -2.02 2.64
CA SER A 78 -20.94 -0.59 2.82
C SER A 78 -19.71 0.24 3.20
N THR A 79 -18.56 -0.40 3.42
CA THR A 79 -17.31 0.31 3.77
C THR A 79 -16.89 1.26 2.64
N VAL A 80 -16.61 2.52 3.00
CA VAL A 80 -16.04 3.49 2.08
C VAL A 80 -14.53 3.23 1.96
N ILE A 81 -14.05 3.05 0.74
CA ILE A 81 -12.64 2.80 0.44
C ILE A 81 -12.12 3.89 -0.50
N TYR A 82 -11.25 4.74 0.02
CA TYR A 82 -10.49 5.67 -0.81
C TYR A 82 -9.27 4.96 -1.39
N VAL A 83 -9.16 4.90 -2.70
CA VAL A 83 -8.00 4.32 -3.38
C VAL A 83 -6.96 5.41 -3.63
N ALA A 84 -5.87 5.36 -2.87
CA ALA A 84 -4.70 6.19 -3.05
C ALA A 84 -3.78 5.51 -4.06
N ALA A 85 -3.89 5.89 -5.31
CA ALA A 85 -3.12 5.36 -6.44
C ALA A 85 -2.98 6.38 -7.55
N GLY A 86 -2.00 6.16 -8.41
CA GLY A 86 -1.98 6.72 -9.75
C GLY A 86 -3.00 6.03 -10.65
N GLU A 87 -2.69 5.93 -11.93
CA GLU A 87 -3.53 5.16 -12.85
C GLU A 87 -3.36 3.66 -12.59
N VAL A 88 -4.42 3.01 -12.11
CA VAL A 88 -4.44 1.56 -11.89
C VAL A 88 -4.36 0.84 -13.23
N TYR A 89 -3.42 -0.08 -13.37
CA TYR A 89 -3.24 -0.84 -14.61
C TYR A 89 -4.46 -1.69 -14.93
N GLY A 90 -4.87 -1.68 -16.19
CA GLY A 90 -6.09 -2.36 -16.64
C GLY A 90 -7.40 -1.72 -16.17
N GLN A 91 -7.34 -0.64 -15.38
CA GLN A 91 -8.49 0.17 -14.96
C GLN A 91 -9.69 -0.70 -14.53
N GLU A 92 -10.84 -0.52 -15.21
CA GLU A 92 -12.11 -1.16 -14.86
C GLU A 92 -12.01 -2.70 -14.87
N SER A 93 -11.26 -3.29 -15.79
CA SER A 93 -11.14 -4.75 -15.90
C SER A 93 -10.51 -5.40 -14.65
N HIS A 94 -9.53 -4.75 -14.05
CA HIS A 94 -8.86 -5.27 -12.84
C HIS A 94 -9.53 -4.78 -11.53
N LEU A 95 -10.27 -3.65 -11.58
CA LEU A 95 -10.97 -3.11 -10.41
C LEU A 95 -12.34 -3.73 -10.18
N SER A 96 -12.93 -4.37 -11.18
CA SER A 96 -14.31 -4.89 -11.15
C SER A 96 -14.59 -5.78 -9.93
N GLU A 97 -13.70 -6.69 -9.59
CA GLU A 97 -13.82 -7.59 -8.45
C GLU A 97 -13.77 -6.84 -7.10
N LEU A 98 -12.94 -5.82 -6.98
CA LEU A 98 -12.89 -4.97 -5.79
C LEU A 98 -14.18 -4.16 -5.65
N ILE A 99 -14.63 -3.54 -6.74
CA ILE A 99 -15.84 -2.70 -6.77
C ILE A 99 -17.09 -3.54 -6.53
N SER A 100 -17.17 -4.77 -7.06
CA SER A 100 -18.31 -5.66 -6.82
C SER A 100 -18.44 -6.04 -5.34
N ARG A 101 -17.34 -6.16 -4.62
CA ARG A 101 -17.31 -6.46 -3.18
C ARG A 101 -17.55 -5.22 -2.32
N PHE A 102 -17.07 -4.07 -2.77
CA PHE A 102 -17.13 -2.78 -2.07
C PHE A 102 -17.58 -1.68 -3.03
N PRO A 103 -18.90 -1.50 -3.22
CA PRO A 103 -19.43 -0.51 -4.17
C PRO A 103 -19.04 0.94 -3.85
N ASN A 104 -18.65 1.23 -2.60
CA ASN A 104 -18.24 2.57 -2.16
C ASN A 104 -16.73 2.81 -2.31
N VAL A 105 -16.12 2.24 -3.36
CA VAL A 105 -14.75 2.58 -3.75
C VAL A 105 -14.75 3.94 -4.42
N VAL A 106 -13.89 4.85 -3.96
CA VAL A 106 -13.76 6.22 -4.48
C VAL A 106 -12.31 6.56 -4.77
N PHE A 107 -12.11 7.40 -5.77
CA PHE A 107 -10.83 7.94 -6.19
C PHE A 107 -10.83 9.46 -6.07
N LYS A 108 -9.66 10.10 -6.05
CA LYS A 108 -9.54 11.57 -5.99
C LYS A 108 -10.30 12.26 -7.13
N GLU A 109 -10.33 11.64 -8.30
CA GLU A 109 -11.04 12.14 -9.50
C GLU A 109 -12.57 12.13 -9.35
N MET A 110 -13.10 11.34 -8.41
CA MET A 110 -14.52 11.31 -8.06
C MET A 110 -14.87 12.32 -6.96
N LEU A 111 -13.89 12.73 -6.16
CA LEU A 111 -14.09 13.59 -4.98
C LEU A 111 -13.79 15.07 -5.27
N ALA A 112 -13.04 15.35 -6.32
CA ALA A 112 -12.67 16.71 -6.70
C ALA A 112 -12.99 16.97 -8.18
N THR A 113 -13.31 18.22 -8.48
CA THR A 113 -13.60 18.63 -9.86
C THR A 113 -12.34 18.66 -10.72
N LYS A 114 -12.50 18.54 -12.03
CA LYS A 114 -11.37 18.69 -12.98
C LYS A 114 -10.64 20.03 -12.82
N LYS A 115 -11.35 21.11 -12.42
CA LYS A 115 -10.76 22.43 -12.19
C LYS A 115 -9.86 22.42 -10.94
N GLU A 116 -10.29 21.80 -9.86
CA GLU A 116 -9.52 21.67 -8.63
C GLU A 116 -8.30 20.81 -8.85
N LEU A 117 -8.44 19.63 -9.46
CA LEU A 117 -7.31 18.75 -9.76
C LEU A 117 -6.38 19.33 -10.83
N GLY A 118 -6.89 20.16 -11.74
CA GLY A 118 -6.12 20.78 -12.81
C GLY A 118 -4.96 21.64 -12.32
N ALA A 119 -5.07 22.23 -11.14
CA ALA A 119 -3.98 22.97 -10.50
C ALA A 119 -2.78 22.07 -10.15
N PHE A 120 -3.01 20.78 -9.90
CA PHE A 120 -2.01 19.81 -9.46
C PHE A 120 -1.61 18.81 -10.56
N SER A 121 -2.40 18.67 -11.63
CA SER A 121 -2.24 17.63 -12.66
C SER A 121 -0.92 17.71 -13.43
N ARG A 122 -0.30 18.89 -13.47
CA ARG A 122 1.01 19.10 -14.12
C ARG A 122 2.19 18.56 -13.29
N HIS A 123 1.96 18.20 -12.04
CA HIS A 123 2.99 17.79 -11.10
C HIS A 123 2.58 16.51 -10.37
N ALA A 124 3.05 15.36 -10.83
CA ALA A 124 2.73 14.05 -10.25
C ALA A 124 3.00 13.97 -8.73
N SER A 125 4.03 14.67 -8.24
CA SER A 125 4.35 14.73 -6.82
C SER A 125 3.28 15.47 -6.00
N GLN A 126 2.62 16.48 -6.58
CA GLN A 126 1.53 17.20 -5.90
C GLN A 126 0.26 16.36 -5.85
N THR A 127 -0.05 15.64 -6.92
CA THR A 127 -1.17 14.68 -6.93
C THR A 127 -0.95 13.55 -5.93
N ALA A 128 0.28 13.05 -5.85
CA ALA A 128 0.65 12.06 -4.84
C ALA A 128 0.58 12.62 -3.41
N ALA A 129 0.82 13.91 -3.21
CA ALA A 129 0.68 14.55 -1.89
C ALA A 129 -0.79 14.57 -1.42
N LEU A 130 -1.76 14.70 -2.31
CA LEU A 130 -3.18 14.57 -1.97
C LEU A 130 -3.48 13.15 -1.44
N ASP A 131 -3.04 12.12 -2.17
CA ASP A 131 -3.19 10.73 -1.75
C ASP A 131 -2.51 10.47 -0.41
N TYR A 132 -1.34 11.08 -0.19
CA TYR A 132 -0.60 10.99 1.07
C TYR A 132 -1.40 11.57 2.23
N ILE A 133 -1.90 12.80 2.10
CA ILE A 133 -2.67 13.51 3.15
C ILE A 133 -3.93 12.71 3.50
N ILE A 134 -4.70 12.30 2.50
CA ILE A 134 -5.92 11.50 2.70
C ILE A 134 -5.60 10.17 3.38
N SER A 135 -4.47 9.55 3.02
CA SER A 135 -4.03 8.31 3.66
C SER A 135 -3.61 8.49 5.12
N VAL A 136 -2.95 9.61 5.45
CA VAL A 136 -2.57 9.93 6.83
C VAL A 136 -3.82 10.14 7.70
N GLU A 137 -4.82 10.84 7.20
CA GLU A 137 -6.03 11.21 7.93
C GLU A 137 -7.09 10.09 8.00
N SER A 138 -6.94 9.00 7.26
CA SER A 138 -7.91 7.91 7.23
C SER A 138 -8.07 7.21 8.59
N ASP A 139 -9.23 6.63 8.84
CA ASP A 139 -9.44 5.77 10.03
C ASP A 139 -8.54 4.54 9.98
N ILE A 140 -8.39 3.97 8.78
CA ILE A 140 -7.57 2.78 8.54
C ILE A 140 -6.75 2.99 7.28
N PHE A 141 -5.46 2.71 7.37
CA PHE A 141 -4.56 2.70 6.22
C PHE A 141 -4.12 1.28 5.89
N ILE A 142 -4.21 0.90 4.62
CA ILE A 142 -3.81 -0.43 4.14
C ILE A 142 -2.97 -0.27 2.88
N PRO A 143 -1.67 -0.57 2.91
CA PRO A 143 -0.85 -0.61 1.72
C PRO A 143 -0.92 -1.98 1.04
N SER A 144 -1.22 -2.03 -0.26
CA SER A 144 -1.15 -3.29 -1.04
C SER A 144 0.29 -3.73 -1.29
N TYR A 145 1.24 -2.81 -1.13
CA TYR A 145 2.67 -3.02 -1.31
C TYR A 145 3.50 -2.13 -0.39
N SER A 146 4.63 -2.63 0.08
CA SER A 146 5.53 -1.91 0.99
C SER A 146 6.51 -1.01 0.22
N GLY A 147 5.99 0.07 -0.38
CA GLY A 147 6.76 1.11 -1.04
C GLY A 147 7.14 2.27 -0.11
N ASN A 148 7.83 3.28 -0.65
CA ASN A 148 8.26 4.45 0.14
C ASN A 148 7.08 5.26 0.67
N MET A 149 6.05 5.49 -0.15
CA MET A 149 4.84 6.19 0.28
C MET A 149 4.15 5.44 1.43
N ALA A 150 3.99 4.12 1.31
CA ALA A 150 3.38 3.30 2.36
C ALA A 150 4.12 3.47 3.70
N ARG A 151 5.45 3.37 3.69
CA ARG A 151 6.27 3.52 4.90
C ARG A 151 6.20 4.91 5.49
N ALA A 152 6.21 5.94 4.65
CA ALA A 152 6.10 7.33 5.09
C ALA A 152 4.74 7.60 5.75
N VAL A 153 3.65 7.14 5.15
CA VAL A 153 2.30 7.24 5.73
C VAL A 153 2.22 6.49 7.05
N GLU A 154 2.70 5.24 7.10
CA GLU A 154 2.74 4.44 8.33
C GLU A 154 3.50 5.14 9.46
N GLY A 155 4.68 5.68 9.15
CA GLY A 155 5.50 6.40 10.13
C GLY A 155 4.83 7.68 10.60
N HIS A 156 4.27 8.46 9.70
CA HIS A 156 3.55 9.69 10.03
C HIS A 156 2.32 9.41 10.91
N ARG A 157 1.52 8.39 10.56
CA ARG A 157 0.36 7.97 11.35
C ARG A 157 0.76 7.52 12.77
N ARG A 158 1.88 6.85 12.93
CA ARG A 158 2.43 6.48 14.25
C ARG A 158 2.83 7.70 15.05
N PHE A 159 3.51 8.64 14.43
CA PHE A 159 3.90 9.91 15.06
C PHE A 159 2.70 10.71 15.55
N LEU A 160 1.63 10.77 14.75
CA LEU A 160 0.37 11.44 15.12
C LEU A 160 -0.50 10.64 16.10
N GLY A 161 -0.10 9.43 16.47
CA GLY A 161 -0.86 8.55 17.35
C GLY A 161 -2.03 7.85 16.66
N HIS A 162 -2.11 7.86 15.33
CA HIS A 162 -3.08 7.08 14.58
C HIS A 162 -2.80 5.59 14.74
N ARG A 163 -3.84 4.79 14.92
CA ARG A 163 -3.68 3.44 15.43
C ARG A 163 -3.80 2.36 14.37
N LYS A 164 -4.73 2.49 13.45
CA LYS A 164 -5.12 1.37 12.61
C LYS A 164 -4.48 1.45 11.23
N THR A 165 -3.25 0.97 11.16
CA THR A 165 -2.59 0.66 9.90
C THR A 165 -2.46 -0.85 9.81
N ILE A 166 -3.00 -1.47 8.78
CA ILE A 166 -2.93 -2.91 8.57
C ILE A 166 -1.92 -3.19 7.47
N ASP A 167 -0.77 -3.74 7.83
CA ASP A 167 0.25 -4.19 6.88
C ASP A 167 -0.03 -5.64 6.47
N PRO A 168 -0.49 -5.90 5.23
CA PRO A 168 -0.82 -7.25 4.78
C PRO A 168 0.39 -8.18 4.80
N ASP A 169 0.23 -9.38 5.33
CA ASP A 169 1.19 -10.46 5.16
C ASP A 169 1.08 -11.06 3.76
N ARG A 170 1.65 -10.37 2.78
CA ARG A 170 1.54 -10.78 1.38
C ARG A 170 2.01 -12.21 1.14
N LYS A 171 3.10 -12.63 1.79
CA LYS A 171 3.61 -14.00 1.64
C LYS A 171 2.62 -15.04 2.18
N GLY A 172 2.09 -14.80 3.36
CA GLY A 172 1.09 -15.71 3.94
C GLY A 172 -0.25 -15.65 3.21
N LEU A 173 -0.67 -14.46 2.76
CA LEU A 173 -1.90 -14.29 1.99
C LEU A 173 -1.84 -15.03 0.65
N VAL A 174 -0.73 -14.97 -0.09
CA VAL A 174 -0.55 -15.70 -1.35
C VAL A 174 -0.77 -17.19 -1.13
N GLN A 175 -0.23 -17.78 -0.07
CA GLN A 175 -0.45 -19.19 0.24
C GLN A 175 -1.92 -19.53 0.49
N LEU A 176 -2.69 -18.61 1.07
CA LEU A 176 -4.12 -18.80 1.28
C LEU A 176 -4.92 -18.60 -0.02
N PHE A 177 -4.54 -17.63 -0.84
CA PHE A 177 -5.18 -17.39 -2.14
C PHE A 177 -4.94 -18.56 -3.10
N ASP A 178 -3.73 -19.10 -3.16
CA ASP A 178 -3.43 -20.29 -3.98
C ASP A 178 -4.26 -21.51 -3.54
N LYS A 179 -4.56 -21.65 -2.23
CA LYS A 179 -5.47 -22.69 -1.73
C LYS A 179 -6.94 -22.43 -2.11
N LEU A 180 -7.37 -21.16 -2.18
CA LEU A 180 -8.70 -20.82 -2.69
C LEU A 180 -8.82 -21.19 -4.17
N GLU A 181 -7.82 -20.87 -4.97
CA GLU A 181 -7.81 -21.16 -6.42
C GLU A 181 -7.76 -22.66 -6.72
N SER A 182 -7.00 -23.40 -5.93
CA SER A 182 -6.93 -24.88 -6.09
C SER A 182 -8.14 -25.61 -5.48
N GLY A 183 -9.11 -24.92 -4.90
CA GLY A 183 -10.28 -25.51 -4.25
C GLY A 183 -9.99 -26.24 -2.93
N GLN A 184 -8.77 -26.13 -2.41
CA GLN A 184 -8.39 -26.69 -1.10
C GLN A 184 -8.98 -25.87 0.07
N LEU A 185 -9.38 -24.67 -0.19
CA LEU A 185 -10.03 -23.75 0.75
C LEU A 185 -11.15 -23.02 0.02
N THR A 186 -12.17 -22.57 0.75
CA THR A 186 -13.25 -21.73 0.22
C THR A 186 -13.34 -20.42 0.97
N GLU A 187 -13.77 -19.36 0.30
CA GLU A 187 -14.09 -18.11 0.99
C GLU A 187 -15.20 -18.37 2.02
N GLY A 188 -14.97 -17.99 3.28
CA GLY A 188 -15.93 -18.23 4.36
C GLY A 188 -15.30 -18.08 5.74
N PRO A 189 -15.99 -18.57 6.78
CA PRO A 189 -15.55 -18.41 8.18
C PRO A 189 -14.15 -18.94 8.46
N SER A 190 -13.80 -20.11 7.93
CA SER A 190 -12.48 -20.72 8.12
C SER A 190 -11.36 -19.90 7.49
N PHE A 191 -11.54 -19.44 6.25
CA PHE A 191 -10.59 -18.56 5.59
C PHE A 191 -10.44 -17.23 6.35
N SER A 192 -11.56 -16.62 6.74
CA SER A 192 -11.58 -15.38 7.52
C SER A 192 -10.86 -15.52 8.86
N GLN A 193 -11.01 -16.65 9.53
CA GLN A 193 -10.31 -16.93 10.80
C GLN A 193 -8.79 -17.01 10.59
N LEU A 194 -8.34 -17.68 9.52
CA LEU A 194 -6.91 -17.76 9.19
C LEU A 194 -6.33 -16.38 8.90
N VAL A 195 -7.00 -15.57 8.07
CA VAL A 195 -6.58 -14.22 7.75
C VAL A 195 -6.50 -13.33 8.99
N ARG A 196 -7.54 -13.35 9.85
CA ARG A 196 -7.53 -12.56 11.10
C ARG A 196 -6.45 -13.00 12.07
N LYS A 197 -6.22 -14.31 12.21
CA LYS A 197 -5.14 -14.85 13.06
C LYS A 197 -3.76 -14.38 12.57
N MET A 198 -3.53 -14.42 11.27
CA MET A 198 -2.30 -13.98 10.64
C MET A 198 -2.02 -12.48 10.88
N HIS A 199 -3.09 -11.65 10.89
CA HIS A 199 -2.98 -10.21 11.03
C HIS A 199 -3.21 -9.67 12.43
N LYS A 200 -3.37 -10.54 13.45
CA LYS A 200 -3.61 -10.12 14.84
C LYS A 200 -2.59 -9.10 15.35
N ASN A 201 -1.32 -9.28 15.01
CA ASN A 201 -0.21 -8.42 15.46
C ASN A 201 0.25 -7.43 14.38
N ARG A 202 -0.45 -7.35 13.26
CA ARG A 202 -0.17 -6.44 12.14
C ARG A 202 -1.12 -5.25 12.08
N GLN A 203 -1.96 -5.11 13.08
CA GLN A 203 -2.85 -3.95 13.23
C GLN A 203 -2.11 -2.87 14.01
N GLY A 204 -1.76 -1.81 13.28
CA GLY A 204 -0.85 -0.80 13.77
C GLY A 204 -1.36 -0.01 14.97
N ALA A 205 -0.76 -0.24 16.08
CA ALA A 205 -0.57 0.78 17.10
C ALA A 205 0.86 1.33 16.96
N PRO A 206 1.17 2.51 17.49
CA PRO A 206 2.53 2.98 17.59
C PRO A 206 3.42 1.90 18.20
N ARG A 207 4.53 1.58 17.54
CA ARG A 207 5.47 0.57 18.04
C ARG A 207 6.67 1.26 18.64
N ARG A 208 7.16 0.70 19.74
CA ARG A 208 8.42 1.16 20.33
C ARG A 208 9.55 0.98 19.30
N ARG A 209 10.38 1.99 19.15
CA ARG A 209 11.56 1.93 18.27
C ARG A 209 12.42 0.73 18.64
N ARG A 210 12.78 -0.07 17.64
CA ARG A 210 13.67 -1.25 17.83
C ARG A 210 15.16 -0.95 17.69
N GLY A 211 15.50 0.32 17.47
CA GLY A 211 16.86 0.75 17.19
C GLY A 211 17.29 0.51 15.73
N PRO A 212 18.52 0.90 15.40
CA PRO A 212 19.06 0.75 14.06
C PRO A 212 19.38 -0.71 13.74
N LEU A 213 19.29 -1.06 12.46
CA LEU A 213 19.85 -2.31 11.94
C LEU A 213 21.33 -2.13 11.62
N PRO A 214 22.12 -3.20 11.68
CA PRO A 214 23.46 -3.21 11.12
C PRO A 214 23.39 -2.79 9.65
N GLY A 215 24.12 -1.76 9.28
CA GLY A 215 24.23 -1.28 7.91
C GLY A 215 25.38 -1.96 7.17
N ILE A 216 25.44 -1.75 5.86
CA ILE A 216 26.60 -2.15 5.05
C ILE A 216 27.83 -1.42 5.60
N ARG A 217 28.97 -2.10 5.68
CA ARG A 217 30.24 -1.59 6.24
C ARG A 217 30.16 -1.18 7.72
N GLY A 218 29.33 -1.86 8.53
CA GLY A 218 29.25 -1.63 9.97
C GLY A 218 28.56 -0.35 10.43
N ARG A 219 28.02 0.45 9.52
CA ARG A 219 27.25 1.64 9.88
C ARG A 219 25.82 1.25 10.24
N ALA A 220 25.33 1.73 11.37
CA ALA A 220 23.94 1.56 11.77
C ALA A 220 23.01 2.38 10.85
N ARG A 221 21.85 1.81 10.48
CA ARG A 221 20.82 2.49 9.72
C ARG A 221 19.44 2.21 10.32
N PHE A 222 18.51 3.11 10.10
CA PHE A 222 17.11 2.88 10.44
C PHE A 222 16.47 1.94 9.42
N ARG A 223 15.49 1.15 9.86
CA ARG A 223 14.86 0.13 9.02
C ARG A 223 13.98 0.74 7.95
N THR A 224 13.24 1.79 8.31
CA THR A 224 12.23 2.42 7.46
C THR A 224 12.08 3.89 7.82
N GLU A 225 11.45 4.67 6.95
CA GLU A 225 11.10 6.06 7.19
C GLU A 225 10.18 6.24 8.40
N GLU A 226 9.34 5.26 8.70
CA GLU A 226 8.46 5.28 9.89
C GLU A 226 9.24 5.44 11.19
N THR A 227 10.48 4.95 11.23
CA THR A 227 11.34 5.09 12.41
C THR A 227 11.70 6.55 12.69
N PHE A 228 11.78 7.36 11.64
CA PHE A 228 11.99 8.80 11.78
C PHE A 228 10.80 9.45 12.51
N TYR A 229 9.59 9.12 12.10
CA TYR A 229 8.37 9.70 12.71
C TYR A 229 8.08 9.16 14.11
N GLU A 230 8.47 7.93 14.41
CA GLU A 230 8.40 7.38 15.78
C GLU A 230 9.28 8.18 16.77
N ASN A 231 10.35 8.78 16.26
CA ASN A 231 11.31 9.52 17.10
C ASN A 231 11.71 10.80 16.36
N PRO A 232 10.89 11.84 16.47
CA PRO A 232 11.18 13.12 15.83
C PRO A 232 12.51 13.65 16.38
N TYR A 233 13.33 14.16 15.47
CA TYR A 233 14.63 14.72 15.84
C TYR A 233 14.45 16.19 16.30
N PRO A 234 14.93 16.50 17.51
CA PRO A 234 14.89 17.88 18.00
C PRO A 234 15.63 18.88 17.11
N GLU A 235 16.66 18.40 16.41
CA GLU A 235 17.46 19.20 15.50
C GLU A 235 16.68 19.69 14.26
N CYS A 236 15.61 19.02 13.90
CA CYS A 236 14.72 19.43 12.81
C CYS A 236 13.65 20.42 13.27
N ILE A 237 13.52 20.65 14.55
CA ILE A 237 12.54 21.56 15.15
C ILE A 237 13.27 22.86 15.52
N CYS A 238 13.01 23.92 14.78
CA CYS A 238 13.47 25.23 15.18
C CYS A 238 12.93 25.56 16.58
N ARG A 239 13.79 25.56 17.58
CA ARG A 239 13.41 26.08 18.90
C ARG A 239 13.13 27.55 18.74
N THR A 240 11.88 27.95 18.90
CA THR A 240 11.58 29.35 19.15
C THR A 240 12.31 29.73 20.43
N THR A 241 13.39 30.47 20.29
CA THR A 241 14.01 31.17 21.44
C THR A 241 12.90 32.03 22.05
N LYS A 242 12.41 31.65 23.23
CA LYS A 242 11.61 32.52 24.06
C LYS A 242 12.46 33.76 24.23
N GLY A 243 12.00 34.88 23.65
CA GLY A 243 12.68 36.14 23.81
C GLY A 243 12.87 36.43 25.29
N GLY A 244 14.10 36.54 25.67
CA GLY A 244 14.44 37.06 27.00
C GLY A 244 13.92 38.50 27.09
N THR A 245 12.96 38.71 27.92
CA THR A 245 12.65 40.03 28.43
C THR A 245 13.76 40.36 29.42
N SER A 246 14.61 41.28 29.03
CA SER A 246 15.43 42.10 29.92
C SER A 246 14.57 43.14 30.57
#